data_99e5bce5243d9c508121daef3e5dfe79
#
_entry.id   99e5bce5243d9c508121daef3e5dfe79
#
_cell.length_a   1.000
_cell.length_b   1.000
_cell.length_c   1.000
_cell.angle_alpha   90.00
_cell.angle_beta   90.00
_cell.angle_gamma   90.00
#
_symmetry.space_group_name_H-M   'P 1'
#
loop_
_entity.id
_entity.type
_entity.pdbx_description
1 polymer ?
#
loop_
_entity_poly.entity_id
_entity_poly.type
_entity_poly.pdbx_seq_one_letter_code
_entity_poly.pdbx_strand_id
1 'polypeptide(L)'
;MLSTQIELIKLSNLGYKISTGTHAAYAQQASVEGKAILEVEDFAVALAALTDWPMSTQMKILEQSLKENDNGHKDLERIINHWLKGDIRQLYALARKDLNNDPALKPIADRLYNERNLGMFKQIEIYLTQPETTTVMVGAEHLGGPKGLVSLLTKKGYLALQLNHGDEPI
;
A
#
# COMPACT_ATOMS: atom_id res chain seq x y z
N MET A 1 -12.89 -3.87 9.84
CA MET A 1 -13.04 -5.26 9.35
C MET A 1 -14.21 -5.44 8.40
N LEU A 2 -15.45 -5.02 8.71
CA LEU A 2 -16.60 -5.20 7.82
C LEU A 2 -16.43 -4.44 6.49
N SER A 3 -15.95 -3.20 6.51
CA SER A 3 -15.62 -2.41 5.32
C SER A 3 -14.64 -3.13 4.39
N THR A 4 -13.57 -3.68 4.95
CA THR A 4 -12.57 -4.44 4.18
C THR A 4 -13.17 -5.67 3.52
N GLN A 5 -14.06 -6.39 4.21
CA GLN A 5 -14.76 -7.53 3.63
C GLN A 5 -15.67 -7.13 2.47
N ILE A 6 -16.38 -6.00 2.60
CA ILE A 6 -17.23 -5.46 1.53
C ILE A 6 -16.37 -5.16 0.29
N GLU A 7 -15.22 -4.49 0.46
CA GLU A 7 -14.32 -4.21 -0.66
C GLU A 7 -13.79 -5.49 -1.33
N LEU A 8 -13.41 -6.49 -0.54
CA LEU A 8 -12.95 -7.78 -1.08
C LEU A 8 -14.05 -8.51 -1.87
N ILE A 9 -15.30 -8.46 -1.40
CA ILE A 9 -16.44 -9.04 -2.12
C ILE A 9 -16.67 -8.28 -3.44
N LYS A 10 -16.61 -6.95 -3.43
CA LYS A 10 -16.75 -6.13 -4.65
C LYS A 10 -15.67 -6.50 -5.67
N LEU A 11 -14.40 -6.56 -5.25
CA LEU A 11 -13.28 -6.96 -6.12
C LEU A 11 -13.46 -8.37 -6.67
N SER A 12 -13.90 -9.31 -5.84
CA SER A 12 -14.17 -10.69 -6.26
C SER A 12 -15.28 -10.76 -7.31
N ASN A 13 -16.36 -9.99 -7.14
CA ASN A 13 -17.45 -9.91 -8.11
C ASN A 13 -17.02 -9.32 -9.47
N LEU A 14 -15.96 -8.51 -9.48
CA LEU A 14 -15.32 -7.97 -10.67
C LEU A 14 -14.27 -8.93 -11.29
N GLY A 15 -14.10 -10.13 -10.72
CA GLY A 15 -13.18 -11.16 -11.22
C GLY A 15 -11.76 -11.08 -10.67
N TYR A 16 -11.47 -10.16 -9.75
CA TYR A 16 -10.14 -10.06 -9.12
C TYR A 16 -9.97 -11.08 -7.99
N LYS A 17 -8.80 -11.71 -7.95
CA LYS A 17 -8.48 -12.74 -6.94
C LYS A 17 -7.24 -12.33 -6.16
N ILE A 18 -7.33 -12.29 -4.84
CA ILE A 18 -6.21 -11.96 -3.95
C ILE A 18 -5.06 -12.97 -4.12
N SER A 19 -5.39 -14.25 -4.31
CA SER A 19 -4.40 -15.33 -4.45
C SER A 19 -3.51 -15.23 -5.68
N THR A 20 -3.86 -14.40 -6.65
CA THR A 20 -3.09 -14.17 -7.88
C THR A 20 -2.31 -12.84 -7.87
N GLY A 21 -2.27 -12.16 -6.73
CA GLY A 21 -1.54 -10.90 -6.58
C GLY A 21 -0.02 -11.09 -6.67
N THR A 22 0.69 -10.02 -7.06
CA THR A 22 2.16 -10.01 -7.19
C THR A 22 2.88 -10.45 -5.91
N HIS A 23 2.42 -10.04 -4.74
CA HIS A 23 3.00 -10.47 -3.46
C HIS A 23 2.99 -12.00 -3.30
N ALA A 24 1.86 -12.65 -3.60
CA ALA A 24 1.75 -14.10 -3.48
C ALA A 24 2.70 -14.82 -4.45
N ALA A 25 2.80 -14.33 -5.69
CA ALA A 25 3.68 -14.90 -6.71
C ALA A 25 5.15 -14.80 -6.32
N TYR A 26 5.60 -13.63 -5.88
CA TYR A 26 7.00 -13.44 -5.45
C TYR A 26 7.34 -14.17 -4.15
N ALA A 27 6.41 -14.23 -3.18
CA ALA A 27 6.61 -15.01 -1.96
C ALA A 27 6.75 -16.49 -2.26
N GLN A 28 5.94 -17.02 -3.18
CA GLN A 28 6.05 -18.40 -3.63
C GLN A 28 7.39 -18.65 -4.32
N GLN A 29 7.81 -17.76 -5.21
CA GLN A 29 9.11 -17.88 -5.90
C GLN A 29 10.27 -17.85 -4.91
N ALA A 30 10.28 -16.89 -3.96
CA ALA A 30 11.31 -16.80 -2.92
C ALA A 30 11.38 -18.08 -2.10
N SER A 31 10.24 -18.66 -1.72
CA SER A 31 10.18 -19.94 -1.00
C SER A 31 10.76 -21.10 -1.80
N VAL A 32 10.44 -21.21 -3.10
CA VAL A 32 11.00 -22.25 -3.99
C VAL A 32 12.50 -22.10 -4.16
N GLU A 33 13.00 -20.87 -4.24
CA GLU A 33 14.42 -20.55 -4.38
C GLU A 33 15.20 -20.59 -3.05
N GLY A 34 14.54 -20.91 -1.93
CA GLY A 34 15.16 -20.95 -0.60
C GLY A 34 15.61 -19.58 -0.09
N LYS A 35 15.06 -18.49 -0.62
CA LYS A 35 15.35 -17.13 -0.16
C LYS A 35 14.64 -16.83 1.16
N ALA A 36 15.31 -16.09 2.03
CA ALA A 36 14.71 -15.62 3.27
C ALA A 36 13.56 -14.64 2.97
N ILE A 37 12.43 -14.83 3.64
CA ILE A 37 11.31 -13.90 3.60
C ILE A 37 11.29 -13.20 4.95
N LEU A 38 11.45 -11.87 4.92
CA LEU A 38 11.55 -11.02 6.10
C LEU A 38 10.36 -10.05 6.12
N GLU A 39 9.96 -9.63 7.30
CA GLU A 39 8.89 -8.65 7.48
C GLU A 39 9.46 -7.23 7.38
N VAL A 40 8.80 -6.37 6.62
CA VAL A 40 9.08 -4.93 6.59
C VAL A 40 8.25 -4.16 7.61
N GLU A 41 7.20 -4.79 8.12
CA GLU A 41 6.30 -4.26 9.14
C GLU A 41 5.73 -5.42 9.96
N ASP A 42 5.59 -5.24 11.26
CA ASP A 42 4.90 -6.20 12.13
C ASP A 42 3.41 -6.29 11.74
N PHE A 43 2.92 -7.52 11.58
CA PHE A 43 1.52 -7.80 11.25
C PHE A 43 0.55 -7.17 12.27
N ALA A 44 0.90 -7.14 13.56
CA ALA A 44 0.06 -6.54 14.58
C ALA A 44 -0.07 -5.03 14.39
N VAL A 45 0.98 -4.33 13.93
CA VAL A 45 0.94 -2.90 13.58
C VAL A 45 0.01 -2.67 12.39
N ALA A 46 0.15 -3.45 11.34
CA ALA A 46 -0.70 -3.37 10.15
C ALA A 46 -2.17 -3.63 10.49
N LEU A 47 -2.45 -4.65 11.30
CA LEU A 47 -3.80 -4.99 11.74
C LEU A 47 -4.40 -3.88 12.62
N ALA A 48 -3.64 -3.38 13.60
CA ALA A 48 -4.10 -2.30 14.47
C ALA A 48 -4.43 -1.01 13.71
N ALA A 49 -3.68 -0.69 12.65
CA ALA A 49 -3.99 0.45 11.79
C ALA A 49 -5.36 0.33 11.10
N LEU A 50 -5.83 -0.88 10.85
CA LEU A 50 -7.13 -1.16 10.23
C LEU A 50 -8.28 -1.28 11.24
N THR A 51 -8.01 -1.75 12.46
CA THR A 51 -9.06 -2.21 13.38
C THR A 51 -9.18 -1.42 14.68
N ASP A 52 -8.10 -0.82 15.15
CA ASP A 52 -8.05 -0.13 16.44
C ASP A 52 -8.52 1.33 16.33
N TRP A 53 -9.82 1.47 16.08
CA TRP A 53 -10.50 2.74 15.96
C TRP A 53 -11.72 2.82 16.88
N PRO A 54 -12.06 3.98 17.44
CA PRO A 54 -13.33 4.18 18.13
C PRO A 54 -14.52 3.76 17.27
N MET A 55 -15.59 3.25 17.87
CA MET A 55 -16.79 2.79 17.16
C MET A 55 -17.35 3.86 16.20
N SER A 56 -17.34 5.12 16.63
CA SER A 56 -17.79 6.23 15.79
C SER A 56 -16.96 6.39 14.50
N THR A 57 -15.65 6.16 14.56
CA THR A 57 -14.76 6.18 13.40
C THR A 57 -14.99 4.95 12.51
N GLN A 58 -15.16 3.76 13.10
CA GLN A 58 -15.47 2.55 12.35
C GLN A 58 -16.80 2.67 11.59
N MET A 59 -17.81 3.27 12.20
CA MET A 59 -19.10 3.55 11.54
C MET A 59 -18.96 4.50 10.36
N LYS A 60 -18.15 5.56 10.47
CA LYS A 60 -17.88 6.48 9.36
C LYS A 60 -17.16 5.78 8.20
N ILE A 61 -16.16 4.95 8.49
CA ILE A 61 -15.45 4.17 7.46
C ILE A 61 -16.46 3.26 6.73
N LEU A 62 -17.32 2.58 7.48
CA LEU A 62 -18.34 1.71 6.90
C LEU A 62 -19.34 2.48 6.04
N GLU A 63 -19.86 3.63 6.52
CA GLU A 63 -20.73 4.50 5.74
C GLU A 63 -20.09 4.95 4.42
N GLN A 64 -18.81 5.32 4.46
CA GLN A 64 -18.05 5.70 3.27
C GLN A 64 -17.95 4.53 2.29
N SER A 65 -17.56 3.33 2.75
CA SER A 65 -17.50 2.14 1.91
C SER A 65 -18.82 1.75 1.26
N LEU A 66 -19.96 2.09 1.90
CA LEU A 66 -21.29 1.84 1.34
C LEU A 66 -21.71 2.89 0.30
N LYS A 67 -21.29 4.17 0.46
CA LYS A 67 -21.63 5.27 -0.46
C LYS A 67 -20.91 5.17 -1.81
N GLU A 68 -19.74 4.56 -1.85
CA GLU A 68 -18.91 4.43 -3.05
C GLU A 68 -19.42 3.42 -4.09
N ASN A 69 -20.63 2.89 -3.92
CA ASN A 69 -21.16 1.76 -4.69
C ASN A 69 -21.31 1.99 -6.20
N ASP A 70 -21.62 3.22 -6.66
CA ASP A 70 -22.03 3.44 -8.05
C ASP A 70 -20.85 3.65 -9.02
N ASN A 71 -19.67 4.03 -8.53
CA ASN A 71 -18.50 4.30 -9.36
C ASN A 71 -17.29 3.36 -9.10
N GLY A 72 -17.42 2.39 -8.21
CA GLY A 72 -16.32 1.52 -7.79
C GLY A 72 -15.57 0.84 -8.94
N HIS A 73 -16.26 0.44 -9.99
CA HIS A 73 -15.64 -0.15 -11.18
C HIS A 73 -14.72 0.85 -11.90
N LYS A 74 -15.20 2.08 -12.12
CA LYS A 74 -14.42 3.12 -12.81
C LYS A 74 -13.22 3.58 -12.02
N ASP A 75 -13.37 3.69 -10.70
CA ASP A 75 -12.26 4.07 -9.82
C ASP A 75 -11.21 2.95 -9.74
N LEU A 76 -11.62 1.69 -9.74
CA LEU A 76 -10.72 0.55 -9.83
C LEU A 76 -9.95 0.52 -11.16
N GLU A 77 -10.63 0.72 -12.30
CA GLU A 77 -9.98 0.82 -13.61
C GLU A 77 -8.95 1.95 -13.66
N ARG A 78 -9.24 3.10 -13.03
CA ARG A 78 -8.30 4.22 -12.94
C ARG A 78 -7.08 3.85 -12.10
N ILE A 79 -7.28 3.20 -10.96
CA ILE A 79 -6.20 2.71 -10.10
C ILE A 79 -5.30 1.75 -10.88
N ILE A 80 -5.88 0.75 -11.55
CA ILE A 80 -5.14 -0.23 -12.36
C ILE A 80 -4.35 0.46 -13.48
N ASN A 81 -4.98 1.39 -14.20
CA ASN A 81 -4.32 2.13 -15.29
C ASN A 81 -3.13 2.96 -14.80
N HIS A 82 -3.23 3.62 -13.64
CA HIS A 82 -2.11 4.36 -13.05
C HIS A 82 -1.03 3.41 -12.51
N TRP A 83 -1.43 2.26 -11.94
CA TRP A 83 -0.50 1.24 -11.47
C TRP A 83 0.33 0.66 -12.62
N LEU A 84 -0.31 0.29 -13.74
CA LEU A 84 0.37 -0.23 -14.93
C LEU A 84 1.35 0.80 -15.56
N LYS A 85 1.10 2.09 -15.39
CA LYS A 85 1.96 3.18 -15.86
C LYS A 85 3.04 3.58 -14.87
N GLY A 86 3.06 2.99 -13.67
CA GLY A 86 3.96 3.41 -12.60
C GLY A 86 3.67 4.83 -12.09
N ASP A 87 2.45 5.36 -12.30
CA ASP A 87 2.08 6.73 -11.89
C ASP A 87 1.77 6.80 -10.38
N ILE A 88 2.82 6.73 -9.60
CA ILE A 88 2.79 6.79 -8.12
C ILE A 88 2.08 8.02 -7.60
N ARG A 89 2.17 9.16 -8.32
CA ARG A 89 1.54 10.41 -7.90
C ARG A 89 0.02 10.30 -7.90
N GLN A 90 -0.53 9.74 -8.97
CA GLN A 90 -1.97 9.55 -9.08
C GLN A 90 -2.48 8.44 -8.14
N LEU A 91 -1.71 7.35 -7.98
CA LEU A 91 -2.05 6.31 -6.99
C LEU A 91 -2.12 6.88 -5.58
N TYR A 92 -1.13 7.70 -5.18
CA TYR A 92 -1.14 8.39 -3.90
C TYR A 92 -2.35 9.31 -3.72
N ALA A 93 -2.71 10.08 -4.76
CA ALA A 93 -3.84 10.99 -4.73
C ALA A 93 -5.18 10.23 -4.62
N LEU A 94 -5.33 9.15 -5.39
CA LEU A 94 -6.54 8.31 -5.38
C LEU A 94 -6.74 7.61 -4.04
N ALA A 95 -5.69 6.99 -3.48
CA ALA A 95 -5.76 6.29 -2.20
C ALA A 95 -6.16 7.20 -1.02
N ARG A 96 -5.97 8.51 -1.15
CA ARG A 96 -6.27 9.49 -0.09
C ARG A 96 -7.41 10.43 -0.40
N LYS A 97 -8.02 10.31 -1.58
CA LYS A 97 -9.06 11.22 -2.05
C LYS A 97 -10.17 11.42 -1.01
N ASP A 98 -10.75 10.34 -0.56
CA ASP A 98 -11.90 10.39 0.34
C ASP A 98 -11.50 10.67 1.80
N LEU A 99 -10.34 10.17 2.21
CA LEU A 99 -9.77 10.46 3.53
C LEU A 99 -9.36 11.94 3.68
N ASN A 100 -8.97 12.61 2.62
CA ASN A 100 -8.59 14.01 2.63
C ASN A 100 -9.79 14.94 2.55
N ASN A 101 -10.92 14.49 1.99
CA ASN A 101 -12.13 15.28 1.83
C ASN A 101 -12.92 15.45 3.15
N ASP A 102 -12.75 14.54 4.11
CA ASP A 102 -13.34 14.63 5.45
C ASP A 102 -12.25 14.82 6.51
N PRO A 103 -12.17 15.99 7.18
CA PRO A 103 -11.21 16.23 8.26
C PRO A 103 -11.26 15.19 9.38
N ALA A 104 -12.41 14.56 9.61
CA ALA A 104 -12.56 13.53 10.63
C ALA A 104 -11.90 12.20 10.25
N LEU A 105 -11.61 11.98 8.95
CA LEU A 105 -10.92 10.79 8.43
C LEU A 105 -9.42 11.01 8.27
N LYS A 106 -8.93 12.24 8.41
CA LYS A 106 -7.50 12.55 8.29
C LYS A 106 -6.60 11.74 9.25
N PRO A 107 -6.94 11.52 10.53
CA PRO A 107 -6.16 10.66 11.42
C PRO A 107 -6.04 9.23 10.89
N ILE A 108 -7.04 8.74 10.17
CA ILE A 108 -7.02 7.42 9.53
C ILE A 108 -5.96 7.38 8.44
N ALA A 109 -5.94 8.38 7.56
CA ALA A 109 -4.92 8.49 6.51
C ALA A 109 -3.50 8.58 7.10
N ASP A 110 -3.32 9.34 8.18
CA ASP A 110 -2.03 9.45 8.86
C ASP A 110 -1.58 8.09 9.42
N ARG A 111 -2.45 7.36 10.10
CA ARG A 111 -2.12 6.06 10.69
C ARG A 111 -1.95 4.96 9.64
N LEU A 112 -2.85 4.87 8.65
CA LEU A 112 -2.80 3.85 7.60
C LEU A 112 -1.56 3.98 6.70
N TYR A 113 -1.08 5.19 6.48
CA TYR A 113 0.00 5.44 5.52
C TYR A 113 1.24 6.05 6.17
N ASN A 114 1.10 7.22 6.79
CA ASN A 114 2.26 8.02 7.18
C ASN A 114 3.05 7.40 8.33
N GLU A 115 2.38 6.94 9.37
CA GLU A 115 3.02 6.29 10.53
C GLU A 115 3.63 4.94 10.14
N ARG A 116 2.92 4.15 9.36
CA ARG A 116 3.41 2.87 8.85
C ARG A 116 4.62 3.06 7.94
N ASN A 117 4.59 4.06 7.05
CA ASN A 117 5.75 4.39 6.21
C ASN A 117 7.00 4.71 7.02
N LEU A 118 6.87 5.39 8.16
CA LEU A 118 8.01 5.66 9.05
C LEU A 118 8.55 4.38 9.69
N GLY A 119 7.68 3.45 10.06
CA GLY A 119 8.08 2.13 10.58
C GLY A 119 8.80 1.30 9.51
N MET A 120 8.16 1.14 8.35
CA MET A 120 8.73 0.43 7.20
C MET A 120 10.07 1.04 6.75
N PHE A 121 10.17 2.36 6.71
CA PHE A 121 11.40 3.07 6.34
C PHE A 121 12.56 2.69 7.27
N LYS A 122 12.35 2.68 8.59
CA LYS A 122 13.38 2.26 9.55
C LYS A 122 13.84 0.81 9.32
N GLN A 123 12.89 -0.07 9.02
CA GLN A 123 13.22 -1.47 8.72
C GLN A 123 13.97 -1.61 7.39
N ILE A 124 13.61 -0.84 6.38
CA ILE A 124 14.32 -0.79 5.10
C ILE A 124 15.75 -0.27 5.29
N GLU A 125 15.95 0.76 6.12
CA GLU A 125 17.32 1.24 6.45
C GLU A 125 18.18 0.13 7.05
N ILE A 126 17.62 -0.73 7.91
CA ILE A 126 18.35 -1.89 8.46
C ILE A 126 18.75 -2.84 7.32
N TYR A 127 17.84 -3.16 6.40
CA TYR A 127 18.14 -4.05 5.28
C TYR A 127 19.20 -3.46 4.33
N LEU A 128 19.19 -2.15 4.12
CA LEU A 128 20.19 -1.46 3.29
C LEU A 128 21.62 -1.48 3.89
N THR A 129 21.77 -1.82 5.18
CA THR A 129 23.11 -2.03 5.79
C THR A 129 23.66 -3.43 5.56
N GLN A 130 22.86 -4.36 5.05
CA GLN A 130 23.27 -5.72 4.79
C GLN A 130 23.97 -5.82 3.41
N PRO A 131 24.92 -6.75 3.24
CA PRO A 131 25.62 -6.90 1.96
C PRO A 131 24.75 -7.51 0.85
N GLU A 132 23.65 -8.17 1.20
CA GLU A 132 22.78 -8.86 0.27
C GLU A 132 21.81 -7.88 -0.40
N THR A 133 21.46 -8.14 -1.65
CA THR A 133 20.38 -7.44 -2.33
C THR A 133 19.05 -7.84 -1.75
N THR A 134 18.28 -6.86 -1.27
CA THR A 134 16.95 -7.07 -0.69
C THR A 134 15.87 -6.52 -1.62
N THR A 135 14.88 -7.37 -1.94
CA THR A 135 13.66 -6.93 -2.63
C THR A 135 12.61 -6.58 -1.59
N VAL A 136 12.12 -5.34 -1.59
CA VAL A 136 11.05 -4.87 -0.71
C VAL A 136 9.75 -4.76 -1.50
N MET A 137 8.71 -5.42 -1.02
CA MET A 137 7.37 -5.39 -1.63
C MET A 137 6.38 -4.72 -0.69
N VAL A 138 5.79 -3.64 -1.14
CA VAL A 138 4.77 -2.88 -0.40
C VAL A 138 3.64 -2.46 -1.34
N GLY A 139 2.49 -2.09 -0.80
CA GLY A 139 1.43 -1.46 -1.58
C GLY A 139 1.94 -0.18 -2.25
N ALA A 140 1.59 0.02 -3.52
CA ALA A 140 2.10 1.14 -4.32
C ALA A 140 1.80 2.52 -3.70
N GLU A 141 0.73 2.65 -2.96
CA GLU A 141 0.34 3.87 -2.23
C GLU A 141 1.34 4.26 -1.13
N HIS A 142 2.13 3.32 -0.61
CA HIS A 142 3.19 3.60 0.37
C HIS A 142 4.42 4.26 -0.26
N LEU A 143 4.59 4.15 -1.57
CA LEU A 143 5.75 4.73 -2.28
C LEU A 143 5.60 6.23 -2.50
N GLY A 144 4.36 6.71 -2.70
CA GLY A 144 4.06 8.08 -3.14
C GLY A 144 3.93 9.11 -2.03
N GLY A 145 4.06 10.40 -2.41
CA GLY A 145 3.83 11.56 -1.57
C GLY A 145 4.99 11.95 -0.66
N PRO A 146 4.84 13.06 0.10
CA PRO A 146 5.94 13.64 0.87
C PRO A 146 6.41 12.81 2.07
N LYS A 147 5.58 11.88 2.53
CA LYS A 147 5.87 10.88 3.57
C LYS A 147 5.87 9.44 3.00
N GLY A 148 5.91 9.29 1.67
CA GLY A 148 6.09 7.99 1.02
C GLY A 148 7.51 7.48 1.14
N LEU A 149 7.68 6.17 1.02
CA LEU A 149 8.98 5.50 1.20
C LEU A 149 10.07 6.05 0.27
N VAL A 150 9.74 6.30 -1.02
CA VAL A 150 10.68 6.91 -1.96
C VAL A 150 11.16 8.27 -1.48
N SER A 151 10.22 9.13 -1.02
CA SER A 151 10.56 10.47 -0.50
C SER A 151 11.39 10.41 0.78
N LEU A 152 11.10 9.45 1.68
CA LEU A 152 11.86 9.26 2.93
C LEU A 152 13.29 8.82 2.63
N LEU A 153 13.47 7.84 1.75
CA LEU A 153 14.78 7.35 1.31
C LEU A 153 15.60 8.47 0.65
N THR A 154 15.01 9.20 -0.29
CA THR A 154 15.68 10.29 -0.99
C THR A 154 16.11 11.41 -0.04
N LYS A 155 15.26 11.79 0.93
CA LYS A 155 15.59 12.79 1.96
C LYS A 155 16.74 12.36 2.86
N LYS A 156 16.92 11.06 3.03
CA LYS A 156 18.02 10.49 3.81
C LYS A 156 19.32 10.40 3.02
N GLY A 157 19.28 10.65 1.71
CA GLY A 157 20.44 10.63 0.82
C GLY A 157 20.58 9.37 -0.03
N TYR A 158 19.63 8.44 0.06
CA TYR A 158 19.63 7.27 -0.83
C TYR A 158 19.21 7.66 -2.24
N LEU A 159 19.86 7.08 -3.24
CA LEU A 159 19.44 7.20 -4.64
C LEU A 159 18.22 6.29 -4.87
N ALA A 160 17.13 6.87 -5.34
CA ALA A 160 15.95 6.12 -5.73
C ALA A 160 15.64 6.39 -7.21
N LEU A 161 15.64 5.34 -8.02
CA LEU A 161 15.34 5.41 -9.45
C LEU A 161 14.05 4.62 -9.72
N GLN A 162 13.17 5.21 -10.51
CA GLN A 162 12.04 4.47 -11.06
C GLN A 162 12.48 3.82 -12.36
N LEU A 163 12.41 2.49 -12.42
CA LEU A 163 12.64 1.74 -13.65
C LEU A 163 11.31 1.61 -14.42
N ASN A 164 11.37 1.78 -15.73
CA ASN A 164 10.25 1.51 -16.62
C ASN A 164 10.35 0.07 -17.16
N HIS A 165 9.28 -0.38 -17.81
CA HIS A 165 9.31 -1.67 -18.47
C HIS A 165 10.41 -1.70 -19.55
N GLY A 166 11.36 -2.61 -19.41
CA GLY A 166 12.51 -2.75 -20.33
C GLY A 166 13.79 -2.03 -19.89
N ASP A 167 13.78 -1.27 -18.80
CA ASP A 167 15.02 -0.75 -18.22
C ASP A 167 15.82 -1.88 -17.56
N GLU A 168 17.13 -1.91 -17.78
CA GLU A 168 18.03 -2.84 -17.10
C GLU A 168 18.26 -2.38 -15.65
N PRO A 169 18.29 -3.30 -14.67
CA PRO A 169 18.72 -2.97 -13.30
C PRO A 169 20.17 -2.47 -13.31
N ILE A 170 20.43 -1.40 -12.57
CA ILE A 170 21.79 -0.83 -12.42
C ILE A 170 22.59 -1.65 -11.44
#